data_3fb6e90c1a681bb384f3d0f91ea32104
#
_entry.id   3fb6e90c1a681bb384f3d0f91ea32104
#
_cell.length_a   1.000
_cell.length_b   1.000
_cell.length_c   1.000
_cell.angle_alpha   90.00
_cell.angle_beta   90.00
_cell.angle_gamma   90.00
#
_symmetry.space_group_name_H-M   'P 1'
#
loop_
_entity.id
_entity.type
_entity.pdbx_description
1 polymer ?
#
loop_
_entity_poly.entity_id
_entity_poly.type
_entity_poly.pdbx_seq_one_letter_code
_entity_poly.pdbx_strand_id
1 'polypeptide(L)'
;MTTARRSAWLLLAVCGAAWLAGCATPAGGGGGANPRVPESTSSALLRPGDSLTIALQGIPDSSMHNVQVDEQGLINLPYIGNIVASGLTAAELSSRIRQTYITRNYYTSIDVSVTVTERYVYVGGEVAHPGRIVWTPDLTLTKAIQAAGGFTLYGKETQVNLVRDRTAYTIDADLALHQPEQDPHLVPGDSVQVPRSAF
;
A
#
# COMPACT_ATOMS: atom_id res chain seq x y z
N MET A 1 -7.04 -14.25 83.03
CA MET A 1 -6.13 -15.40 82.98
C MET A 1 -5.53 -15.40 81.59
N THR A 2 -4.34 -14.89 81.52
CA THR A 2 -3.11 -15.63 81.17
C THR A 2 -3.15 -16.10 79.74
N THR A 3 -2.29 -15.82 78.89
CA THR A 3 -0.87 -15.43 78.78
C THR A 3 -0.52 -15.35 77.30
N ALA A 4 0.16 -14.45 77.02
CA ALA A 4 1.55 -14.37 76.54
C ALA A 4 1.67 -14.50 74.98
N ARG A 5 2.04 -13.39 74.34
CA ARG A 5 3.45 -12.98 74.12
C ARG A 5 4.27 -14.04 73.44
N ARG A 6 4.63 -13.78 72.21
CA ARG A 6 5.95 -13.96 71.60
C ARG A 6 5.84 -13.83 70.11
N SER A 7 6.34 -12.87 69.62
CA SER A 7 7.66 -12.50 69.09
C SER A 7 7.54 -12.50 67.59
N ALA A 8 7.53 -11.39 66.94
CA ALA A 8 8.67 -10.53 66.62
C ALA A 8 9.65 -11.25 65.71
N TRP A 9 9.89 -10.59 64.59
CA TRP A 9 11.10 -10.72 63.72
C TRP A 9 11.10 -11.83 62.71
N LEU A 10 10.78 -11.39 61.53
CA LEU A 10 11.52 -11.72 60.28
C LEU A 10 10.99 -10.69 59.27
N LEU A 11 11.54 -9.50 59.28
CA LEU A 11 12.65 -9.05 58.45
C LEU A 11 12.36 -9.28 56.97
N LEU A 12 11.89 -8.18 56.32
CA LEU A 12 12.75 -7.44 55.40
C LEU A 12 13.59 -8.33 54.50
N ALA A 13 13.01 -8.72 53.39
CA ALA A 13 13.71 -8.94 52.14
C ALA A 13 12.82 -8.51 50.99
N VAL A 14 12.57 -7.22 50.93
CA VAL A 14 12.07 -6.59 49.70
C VAL A 14 13.30 -6.43 48.80
N CYS A 15 13.60 -7.46 48.09
CA CYS A 15 14.51 -7.37 46.97
C CYS A 15 13.80 -6.61 45.85
N GLY A 16 14.27 -5.41 45.62
CA GLY A 16 13.92 -4.58 44.51
C GLY A 16 14.16 -5.31 43.17
N ALA A 17 13.12 -5.78 42.57
CA ALA A 17 13.12 -6.09 41.16
C ALA A 17 13.12 -4.76 40.42
N ALA A 18 14.33 -4.27 40.12
CA ALA A 18 14.52 -3.16 39.20
C ALA A 18 13.96 -3.60 37.85
N TRP A 19 12.85 -3.03 37.48
CA TRP A 19 12.31 -3.08 36.15
C TRP A 19 13.25 -2.30 35.24
N LEU A 20 14.17 -3.02 34.63
CA LEU A 20 14.90 -2.56 33.46
C LEU A 20 13.90 -2.60 32.29
N ALA A 21 13.10 -1.56 32.16
CA ALA A 21 12.46 -1.23 30.92
C ALA A 21 13.56 -0.90 29.91
N GLY A 22 14.12 -1.90 29.29
CA GLY A 22 14.96 -1.77 28.12
C GLY A 22 14.11 -1.18 27.02
N CYS A 23 14.30 0.12 26.74
CA CYS A 23 13.93 0.69 25.45
C CYS A 23 14.68 -0.12 24.39
N ALA A 24 13.99 -1.04 23.74
CA ALA A 24 14.46 -1.61 22.51
C ALA A 24 14.42 -0.50 21.45
N THR A 25 15.52 0.25 21.34
CA THR A 25 15.82 1.00 20.14
C THR A 25 15.88 -0.01 19.01
N PRO A 26 15.10 0.17 17.92
CA PRO A 26 15.35 -0.62 16.73
C PRO A 26 16.77 -0.29 16.27
N ALA A 27 17.69 -1.21 16.49
CA ALA A 27 19.05 -1.11 16.01
C ALA A 27 18.97 -1.09 14.48
N GLY A 28 19.15 0.09 13.92
CA GLY A 28 19.44 0.26 12.52
C GLY A 28 20.83 -0.31 12.25
N GLY A 29 20.91 -1.20 11.29
CA GLY A 29 22.13 -1.44 10.56
C GLY A 29 22.90 -2.70 10.91
N GLY A 30 22.95 -3.59 9.97
CA GLY A 30 23.98 -4.61 9.89
C GLY A 30 23.49 -5.90 9.24
N GLY A 31 23.61 -5.98 7.92
CA GLY A 31 23.76 -7.21 7.14
C GLY A 31 22.81 -8.37 7.46
N GLY A 32 21.66 -8.44 6.82
CA GLY A 32 20.96 -9.67 6.97
C GLY A 32 19.59 -9.80 6.26
N ALA A 33 18.75 -8.84 6.26
CA ALA A 33 17.46 -8.93 5.57
C ALA A 33 16.82 -7.57 5.43
N ASN A 34 16.11 -7.37 4.32
CA ASN A 34 15.29 -6.20 4.12
C ASN A 34 14.12 -6.19 5.12
N PRO A 35 13.68 -5.00 5.58
CA PRO A 35 12.50 -4.90 6.41
C PRO A 35 11.28 -5.45 5.65
N ARG A 36 10.44 -6.21 6.33
CA ARG A 36 9.17 -6.64 5.75
C ARG A 36 8.27 -5.43 5.55
N VAL A 37 8.05 -5.07 4.31
CA VAL A 37 7.07 -4.07 3.94
C VAL A 37 5.69 -4.74 3.97
N PRO A 38 4.72 -4.25 4.76
CA PRO A 38 3.39 -4.84 4.81
C PRO A 38 2.78 -4.91 3.42
N GLU A 39 2.29 -6.08 3.03
CA GLU A 39 1.50 -6.19 1.80
C GLU A 39 0.17 -5.47 2.02
N SER A 40 -0.09 -4.44 1.22
CA SER A 40 -1.40 -3.81 1.24
C SER A 40 -2.41 -4.76 0.60
N THR A 41 -3.25 -5.39 1.40
CA THR A 41 -4.44 -6.13 0.93
C THR A 41 -5.38 -5.27 0.10
N SER A 42 -5.12 -3.98 0.05
CA SER A 42 -5.94 -2.96 -0.61
C SER A 42 -5.53 -2.65 -2.06
N SER A 43 -4.58 -3.38 -2.67
CA SER A 43 -4.20 -3.13 -4.08
C SER A 43 -5.35 -3.37 -5.07
N ALA A 44 -6.30 -4.25 -4.72
CA ALA A 44 -7.50 -4.51 -5.51
C ALA A 44 -8.64 -3.50 -5.26
N LEU A 45 -8.58 -2.74 -4.17
CA LEU A 45 -9.62 -1.78 -3.81
C LEU A 45 -9.45 -0.47 -4.58
N LEU A 46 -10.58 0.11 -4.97
CA LEU A 46 -10.63 1.41 -5.61
C LEU A 46 -10.37 2.52 -4.61
N ARG A 47 -9.62 3.55 -5.03
CA ARG A 47 -9.22 4.69 -4.21
C ARG A 47 -9.63 5.99 -4.88
N PRO A 48 -9.82 7.09 -4.12
CA PRO A 48 -9.90 8.42 -4.69
C PRO A 48 -8.71 8.69 -5.64
N GLY A 49 -9.02 9.25 -6.82
CA GLY A 49 -8.04 9.48 -7.87
C GLY A 49 -7.91 8.36 -8.91
N ASP A 50 -8.42 7.15 -8.66
CA ASP A 50 -8.42 6.08 -9.67
C ASP A 50 -9.27 6.48 -10.88
N SER A 51 -8.72 6.26 -12.07
CA SER A 51 -9.46 6.42 -13.34
C SER A 51 -10.04 5.08 -13.76
N LEU A 52 -11.35 5.09 -14.06
CA LEU A 52 -12.12 3.90 -14.39
C LEU A 52 -12.73 4.03 -15.77
N THR A 53 -12.71 2.96 -16.53
CA THR A 53 -13.52 2.79 -17.74
C THR A 53 -14.69 1.86 -17.41
N ILE A 54 -15.91 2.37 -17.54
CA ILE A 54 -17.14 1.64 -17.27
C ILE A 54 -17.85 1.43 -18.59
N ALA A 55 -17.96 0.16 -19.00
CA ALA A 55 -18.72 -0.21 -20.20
C ALA A 55 -20.09 -0.75 -19.78
N LEU A 56 -21.13 -0.15 -20.38
CA LEU A 56 -22.52 -0.56 -20.24
C LEU A 56 -22.93 -1.29 -21.52
N GLN A 57 -23.29 -2.57 -21.42
CA GLN A 57 -23.60 -3.45 -22.54
C GLN A 57 -24.92 -4.17 -22.33
N GLY A 58 -25.43 -4.83 -23.40
CA GLY A 58 -26.73 -5.53 -23.31
C GLY A 58 -27.95 -4.60 -23.28
N ILE A 59 -27.76 -3.33 -23.62
CA ILE A 59 -28.78 -2.29 -23.74
C ILE A 59 -28.80 -1.75 -25.16
N PRO A 60 -29.90 -1.12 -25.62
CA PRO A 60 -29.99 -0.61 -26.97
C PRO A 60 -28.89 0.35 -27.40
N ASP A 61 -28.45 1.21 -26.46
CA ASP A 61 -27.36 2.16 -26.65
C ASP A 61 -26.17 1.80 -25.74
N SER A 62 -25.38 0.80 -26.16
CA SER A 62 -24.15 0.44 -25.46
C SER A 62 -23.23 1.65 -25.35
N SER A 63 -22.74 1.94 -24.16
CA SER A 63 -21.91 3.13 -23.91
C SER A 63 -20.71 2.82 -23.04
N MET A 64 -19.68 3.64 -23.21
CA MET A 64 -18.44 3.57 -22.42
C MET A 64 -18.21 4.92 -21.73
N HIS A 65 -18.01 4.88 -20.44
CA HIS A 65 -17.82 6.06 -19.61
C HIS A 65 -16.45 6.02 -18.96
N ASN A 66 -15.62 7.04 -19.21
CA ASN A 66 -14.38 7.26 -18.49
C ASN A 66 -14.68 8.19 -17.32
N VAL A 67 -14.53 7.70 -16.11
CA VAL A 67 -14.83 8.43 -14.88
C VAL A 67 -13.64 8.33 -13.93
N GLN A 68 -13.50 9.33 -13.06
CA GLN A 68 -12.51 9.32 -12.00
C GLN A 68 -13.23 9.26 -10.65
N VAL A 69 -12.68 8.48 -9.73
CA VAL A 69 -13.15 8.46 -8.34
C VAL A 69 -12.77 9.79 -7.68
N ASP A 70 -13.75 10.53 -7.22
CA ASP A 70 -13.53 11.83 -6.58
C ASP A 70 -12.94 11.72 -5.17
N GLU A 71 -12.65 12.87 -4.55
CA GLU A 71 -12.07 12.93 -3.19
C GLU A 71 -12.99 12.32 -2.13
N GLN A 72 -14.30 12.29 -2.37
CA GLN A 72 -15.30 11.68 -1.51
C GLN A 72 -15.44 10.18 -1.75
N GLY A 73 -14.72 9.63 -2.74
CA GLY A 73 -14.77 8.23 -3.11
C GLY A 73 -15.96 7.85 -3.99
N LEU A 74 -16.56 8.83 -4.67
CA LEU A 74 -17.72 8.65 -5.52
C LEU A 74 -17.33 8.68 -7.00
N ILE A 75 -18.16 8.05 -7.84
CA ILE A 75 -18.16 8.24 -9.29
C ILE A 75 -19.54 8.73 -9.72
N ASN A 76 -19.59 9.49 -10.80
CA ASN A 76 -20.86 9.96 -11.36
C ASN A 76 -21.16 9.24 -12.68
N LEU A 77 -22.36 8.68 -12.79
CA LEU A 77 -22.85 8.01 -14.00
C LEU A 77 -24.20 8.58 -14.44
N PRO A 78 -24.45 8.57 -15.76
CA PRO A 78 -25.74 9.01 -16.30
C PRO A 78 -26.91 8.27 -15.66
N TYR A 79 -28.02 8.96 -15.47
CA TYR A 79 -29.30 8.49 -14.89
C TYR A 79 -29.23 8.09 -13.42
N ILE A 80 -28.17 7.43 -12.95
CA ILE A 80 -28.05 6.92 -11.57
C ILE A 80 -27.28 7.86 -10.64
N GLY A 81 -26.59 8.87 -11.19
CA GLY A 81 -25.87 9.88 -10.39
C GLY A 81 -24.67 9.32 -9.67
N ASN A 82 -24.46 9.78 -8.44
CA ASN A 82 -23.29 9.43 -7.64
C ASN A 82 -23.40 8.04 -7.00
N ILE A 83 -22.33 7.25 -7.14
CA ILE A 83 -22.19 5.90 -6.58
C ILE A 83 -20.88 5.83 -5.82
N VAL A 84 -20.89 5.21 -4.64
CA VAL A 84 -19.67 4.94 -3.85
C VAL A 84 -18.84 3.88 -4.56
N ALA A 85 -17.61 4.26 -4.92
CA ALA A 85 -16.62 3.40 -5.57
C ALA A 85 -15.45 3.06 -4.64
N SER A 86 -15.02 4.02 -3.81
CA SER A 86 -13.89 3.84 -2.92
C SER A 86 -14.13 2.70 -1.92
N GLY A 87 -13.09 1.88 -1.70
CA GLY A 87 -13.15 0.73 -0.81
C GLY A 87 -13.84 -0.50 -1.40
N LEU A 88 -14.28 -0.44 -2.65
CA LEU A 88 -14.81 -1.58 -3.40
C LEU A 88 -13.77 -2.11 -4.38
N THR A 89 -13.90 -3.38 -4.74
CA THR A 89 -13.23 -3.94 -5.92
C THR A 89 -13.97 -3.52 -7.20
N ALA A 90 -13.31 -3.61 -8.35
CA ALA A 90 -13.95 -3.36 -9.63
C ALA A 90 -15.18 -4.27 -9.88
N ALA A 91 -15.12 -5.52 -9.42
CA ALA A 91 -16.23 -6.48 -9.54
C ALA A 91 -17.44 -6.10 -8.66
N GLU A 92 -17.19 -5.67 -7.41
CA GLU A 92 -18.24 -5.19 -6.51
C GLU A 92 -18.89 -3.92 -7.01
N LEU A 93 -18.08 -2.98 -7.55
CA LEU A 93 -18.59 -1.75 -8.16
C LEU A 93 -19.45 -2.08 -9.39
N SER A 94 -19.00 -2.98 -10.26
CA SER A 94 -19.78 -3.47 -11.41
C SER A 94 -21.15 -4.00 -10.98
N SER A 95 -21.19 -4.85 -9.97
CA SER A 95 -22.42 -5.42 -9.43
C SER A 95 -23.32 -4.35 -8.83
N ARG A 96 -22.78 -3.37 -8.12
CA ARG A 96 -23.52 -2.24 -7.53
C ARG A 96 -24.12 -1.34 -8.58
N ILE A 97 -23.37 -1.02 -9.64
CA ILE A 97 -23.87 -0.22 -10.77
C ILE A 97 -25.04 -0.94 -11.45
N ARG A 98 -24.87 -2.22 -11.80
CA ARG A 98 -25.91 -3.07 -12.39
C ARG A 98 -27.19 -3.03 -11.54
N GLN A 99 -27.06 -3.32 -10.26
CA GLN A 99 -28.19 -3.35 -9.33
C GLN A 99 -28.92 -2.00 -9.27
N THR A 100 -28.16 -0.90 -9.28
CA THR A 100 -28.73 0.45 -9.21
C THR A 100 -29.56 0.78 -10.46
N TYR A 101 -29.06 0.45 -11.66
CA TYR A 101 -29.82 0.66 -12.90
C TYR A 101 -31.12 -0.15 -12.94
N ILE A 102 -31.07 -1.42 -12.50
CA ILE A 102 -32.25 -2.30 -12.45
C ILE A 102 -33.24 -1.84 -11.39
N THR A 103 -32.81 -1.55 -10.18
CA THR A 103 -33.68 -1.13 -9.07
C THR A 103 -34.40 0.21 -9.37
N ARG A 104 -33.74 1.11 -10.11
CA ARG A 104 -34.32 2.38 -10.52
C ARG A 104 -35.17 2.28 -11.81
N ASN A 105 -35.36 1.07 -12.33
CA ASN A 105 -36.13 0.77 -13.53
C ASN A 105 -35.66 1.47 -14.82
N TYR A 106 -34.35 1.81 -14.91
CA TYR A 106 -33.81 2.34 -16.17
C TYR A 106 -33.63 1.23 -17.22
N TYR A 107 -33.21 0.04 -16.74
CA TYR A 107 -33.06 -1.14 -17.59
C TYR A 107 -33.58 -2.38 -16.89
N THR A 108 -34.14 -3.31 -17.66
CA THR A 108 -34.61 -4.63 -17.18
C THR A 108 -33.42 -5.58 -17.03
N SER A 109 -32.41 -5.43 -17.90
CA SER A 109 -31.15 -6.18 -17.86
C SER A 109 -30.04 -5.27 -18.39
N ILE A 110 -28.86 -5.37 -17.81
CA ILE A 110 -27.68 -4.63 -18.24
C ILE A 110 -26.43 -5.39 -17.81
N ASP A 111 -25.43 -5.44 -18.69
CA ASP A 111 -24.09 -5.91 -18.35
C ASP A 111 -23.16 -4.73 -18.13
N VAL A 112 -22.47 -4.76 -16.98
CA VAL A 112 -21.56 -3.71 -16.57
C VAL A 112 -20.17 -4.28 -16.40
N SER A 113 -19.21 -3.69 -17.09
CA SER A 113 -17.78 -3.99 -16.89
C SER A 113 -17.07 -2.75 -16.36
N VAL A 114 -16.30 -2.94 -15.30
CA VAL A 114 -15.49 -1.87 -14.68
C VAL A 114 -14.03 -2.27 -14.81
N THR A 115 -13.25 -1.42 -15.48
CA THR A 115 -11.80 -1.59 -15.64
C THR A 115 -11.08 -0.38 -15.05
N VAL A 116 -10.09 -0.63 -14.19
CA VAL A 116 -9.18 0.42 -13.71
C VAL A 116 -8.21 0.72 -14.85
N THR A 117 -8.10 1.99 -15.25
CA THR A 117 -7.28 2.36 -16.39
C THR A 117 -5.82 2.14 -16.04
N GLU A 118 -5.14 3.07 -15.44
CA GLU A 118 -3.72 2.92 -15.12
C GLU A 118 -3.47 3.38 -13.68
N ARG A 119 -2.66 2.62 -12.99
CA ARG A 119 -2.13 2.98 -11.67
C ARG A 119 -0.63 3.13 -11.77
N TYR A 120 -0.06 3.96 -10.92
CA TYR A 120 1.36 4.31 -10.99
C TYR A 120 2.04 4.13 -9.64
N VAL A 121 3.33 3.86 -9.71
CA VAL A 121 4.31 4.10 -8.65
C VAL A 121 5.24 5.22 -9.09
N TYR A 122 5.91 5.86 -8.16
CA TYR A 122 6.81 6.97 -8.44
C TYR A 122 8.24 6.54 -8.13
N VAL A 123 9.14 6.70 -9.08
CA VAL A 123 10.56 6.41 -8.90
C VAL A 123 11.35 7.71 -9.09
N GLY A 124 12.17 8.05 -8.12
CA GLY A 124 12.94 9.29 -8.13
C GLY A 124 14.34 9.14 -7.53
N GLY A 125 15.06 10.25 -7.52
CA GLY A 125 16.45 10.31 -7.05
C GLY A 125 17.42 9.87 -8.12
N GLU A 126 18.47 9.16 -7.73
CA GLU A 126 19.59 8.74 -8.58
C GLU A 126 19.25 7.51 -9.43
N VAL A 127 18.27 7.68 -10.33
CA VAL A 127 17.91 6.75 -11.40
C VAL A 127 18.01 7.45 -12.75
N ALA A 128 18.17 6.71 -13.84
CA ALA A 128 18.38 7.30 -15.17
C ALA A 128 17.20 8.15 -15.65
N HIS A 129 15.97 7.69 -15.40
CA HIS A 129 14.72 8.36 -15.84
C HIS A 129 13.73 8.44 -14.67
N PRO A 130 13.87 9.42 -13.75
CA PRO A 130 12.91 9.62 -12.69
C PRO A 130 11.51 9.93 -13.23
N GLY A 131 10.47 9.33 -12.64
CA GLY A 131 9.12 9.57 -13.11
C GLY A 131 8.09 8.58 -12.58
N ARG A 132 6.95 8.57 -13.26
CA ARG A 132 5.87 7.61 -13.00
C ARG A 132 6.12 6.33 -13.77
N ILE A 133 6.02 5.20 -13.08
CA ILE A 133 6.09 3.86 -13.66
C ILE A 133 4.70 3.23 -13.55
N VAL A 134 4.19 2.67 -14.65
CA VAL A 134 2.90 1.96 -14.66
C VAL A 134 3.00 0.77 -13.73
N TRP A 135 2.06 0.69 -12.80
CA TRP A 135 2.01 -0.41 -11.84
C TRP A 135 1.41 -1.66 -12.47
N THR A 136 2.02 -2.79 -12.20
CA THR A 136 1.51 -4.13 -12.52
C THR A 136 1.52 -5.00 -11.26
N PRO A 137 0.67 -6.03 -11.14
CA PRO A 137 0.61 -6.88 -9.94
C PRO A 137 1.93 -7.56 -9.56
N ASP A 138 2.82 -7.75 -10.53
CA ASP A 138 4.14 -8.38 -10.36
C ASP A 138 5.28 -7.36 -10.20
N LEU A 139 4.97 -6.07 -10.09
CA LEU A 139 5.97 -5.02 -9.99
C LEU A 139 6.62 -5.01 -8.61
N THR A 140 7.94 -5.18 -8.60
CA THR A 140 8.77 -5.10 -7.39
C THR A 140 9.61 -3.83 -7.39
N LEU A 141 10.27 -3.54 -6.27
CA LEU A 141 11.12 -2.35 -6.15
C LEU A 141 12.25 -2.35 -7.17
N THR A 142 12.96 -3.48 -7.34
CA THR A 142 14.07 -3.55 -8.30
C THR A 142 13.58 -3.45 -9.74
N LYS A 143 12.44 -4.08 -10.07
CA LYS A 143 11.83 -3.94 -11.41
C LYS A 143 11.42 -2.50 -11.71
N ALA A 144 10.88 -1.78 -10.74
CA ALA A 144 10.51 -0.38 -10.91
C ALA A 144 11.75 0.51 -11.16
N ILE A 145 12.83 0.28 -10.44
CA ILE A 145 14.11 0.97 -10.66
C ILE A 145 14.67 0.65 -12.06
N GLN A 146 14.63 -0.62 -12.48
CA GLN A 146 15.04 -1.03 -13.83
C GLN A 146 14.16 -0.37 -14.90
N ALA A 147 12.84 -0.30 -14.71
CA ALA A 147 11.92 0.41 -15.61
C ALA A 147 12.23 1.91 -15.70
N ALA A 148 12.77 2.51 -14.63
CA ALA A 148 13.30 3.87 -14.62
C ALA A 148 14.70 4.00 -15.23
N GLY A 149 15.22 2.96 -15.90
CA GLY A 149 16.53 2.94 -16.57
C GLY A 149 17.69 2.55 -15.67
N GLY A 150 17.42 2.05 -14.45
CA GLY A 150 18.43 1.62 -13.49
C GLY A 150 19.01 2.76 -12.66
N PHE A 151 19.95 2.41 -11.80
CA PHE A 151 20.68 3.37 -10.96
C PHE A 151 21.64 4.21 -11.78
N THR A 152 21.86 5.47 -11.36
CA THR A 152 23.00 6.25 -11.85
C THR A 152 24.29 5.81 -11.15
N LEU A 153 25.43 6.27 -11.65
CA LEU A 153 26.75 6.02 -11.00
C LEU A 153 26.83 6.58 -9.57
N TYR A 154 25.91 7.44 -9.20
CA TYR A 154 25.85 8.08 -7.88
C TYR A 154 24.76 7.49 -6.99
N GLY A 155 23.99 6.55 -7.49
CA GLY A 155 22.90 5.93 -6.73
C GLY A 155 23.42 5.08 -5.57
N LYS A 156 22.80 5.22 -4.40
CA LYS A 156 23.10 4.38 -3.25
C LYS A 156 22.15 3.19 -3.21
N GLU A 157 22.56 2.08 -3.80
CA GLU A 157 21.73 0.89 -3.99
C GLU A 157 21.34 0.20 -2.66
N THR A 158 22.21 0.30 -1.65
CA THR A 158 22.00 -0.34 -0.34
C THR A 158 21.06 0.43 0.60
N GLN A 159 20.56 1.59 0.19
CA GLN A 159 19.69 2.45 1.03
C GLN A 159 18.58 3.13 0.24
N VAL A 160 17.87 2.36 -0.57
CA VAL A 160 16.70 2.86 -1.30
C VAL A 160 15.54 3.07 -0.33
N ASN A 161 14.91 4.24 -0.37
CA ASN A 161 13.76 4.55 0.46
C ASN A 161 12.46 4.23 -0.29
N LEU A 162 11.70 3.29 0.24
CA LEU A 162 10.33 3.01 -0.18
C LEU A 162 9.36 3.69 0.78
N VAL A 163 8.54 4.59 0.27
CA VAL A 163 7.50 5.27 1.05
C VAL A 163 6.14 4.70 0.67
N ARG A 164 5.46 4.10 1.64
CA ARG A 164 4.12 3.54 1.55
C ARG A 164 3.27 4.06 2.70
N ASP A 165 2.08 4.60 2.42
CA ASP A 165 1.14 5.08 3.44
C ASP A 165 1.80 6.00 4.50
N ARG A 166 2.68 6.93 4.04
CA ARG A 166 3.49 7.88 4.86
C ARG A 166 4.56 7.22 5.73
N THR A 167 4.80 5.93 5.59
CA THR A 167 5.87 5.23 6.29
C THR A 167 7.01 4.98 5.33
N ALA A 168 8.23 5.32 5.75
CA ALA A 168 9.44 5.09 4.96
C ALA A 168 10.13 3.80 5.41
N TYR A 169 10.50 2.97 4.45
CA TYR A 169 11.26 1.74 4.62
C TYR A 169 12.56 1.88 3.85
N THR A 170 13.69 1.62 4.51
CA THR A 170 14.99 1.59 3.83
C THR A 170 15.25 0.17 3.35
N ILE A 171 15.38 0.00 2.06
CA ILE A 171 15.56 -1.27 1.38
C ILE A 171 16.96 -1.34 0.78
N ASP A 172 17.63 -2.44 0.99
CA ASP A 172 18.86 -2.79 0.28
C ASP A 172 18.48 -3.42 -1.06
N ALA A 173 18.58 -2.63 -2.14
CA ALA A 173 18.20 -3.08 -3.46
C ALA A 173 19.27 -4.00 -4.09
N ASP A 174 20.53 -3.90 -3.68
CA ASP A 174 21.56 -4.84 -4.09
C ASP A 174 21.27 -6.24 -3.52
N LEU A 175 20.90 -6.31 -2.24
CA LEU A 175 20.43 -7.55 -1.63
C LEU A 175 19.19 -8.10 -2.34
N ALA A 176 18.22 -7.25 -2.65
CA ALA A 176 16.96 -7.62 -3.32
C ALA A 176 17.20 -8.17 -4.75
N LEU A 177 18.21 -7.65 -5.46
CA LEU A 177 18.59 -8.16 -6.78
C LEU A 177 19.17 -9.58 -6.73
N HIS A 178 19.90 -9.90 -5.66
CA HIS A 178 20.51 -11.22 -5.48
C HIS A 178 19.59 -12.23 -4.77
N GLN A 179 18.62 -11.75 -4.01
CA GLN A 179 17.67 -12.53 -3.25
C GLN A 179 16.23 -12.04 -3.54
N PRO A 180 15.53 -12.61 -4.53
CA PRO A 180 14.21 -12.14 -4.95
C PRO A 180 13.14 -12.14 -3.86
N GLU A 181 13.28 -12.99 -2.83
CA GLU A 181 12.42 -13.00 -1.66
C GLU A 181 12.57 -11.77 -0.76
N GLN A 182 13.65 -11.00 -0.95
CA GLN A 182 13.92 -9.74 -0.26
C GLN A 182 13.48 -8.52 -1.06
N ASP A 183 12.94 -8.72 -2.26
CA ASP A 183 12.48 -7.66 -3.16
C ASP A 183 10.99 -7.36 -2.92
N PRO A 184 10.66 -6.24 -2.26
CA PRO A 184 9.29 -5.96 -1.91
C PRO A 184 8.44 -5.66 -3.14
N HIS A 185 7.24 -6.26 -3.19
CA HIS A 185 6.22 -5.89 -4.16
C HIS A 185 5.74 -4.48 -3.91
N LEU A 186 5.61 -3.71 -5.00
CA LEU A 186 5.09 -2.35 -4.95
C LEU A 186 3.57 -2.35 -5.07
N VAL A 187 2.94 -1.37 -4.44
CA VAL A 187 1.51 -1.11 -4.56
C VAL A 187 1.29 0.27 -5.21
N PRO A 188 0.13 0.48 -5.84
CA PRO A 188 -0.19 1.78 -6.43
C PRO A 188 -0.04 2.92 -5.43
N GLY A 189 0.64 3.99 -5.84
CA GLY A 189 0.92 5.14 -5.00
C GLY A 189 2.22 5.07 -4.18
N ASP A 190 2.94 3.95 -4.21
CA ASP A 190 4.27 3.87 -3.62
C ASP A 190 5.24 4.87 -4.25
N SER A 191 6.13 5.41 -3.44
CA SER A 191 7.23 6.25 -3.90
C SER A 191 8.57 5.62 -3.54
N VAL A 192 9.38 5.37 -4.56
CA VAL A 192 10.73 4.84 -4.45
C VAL A 192 11.73 5.98 -4.66
N GLN A 193 12.58 6.23 -3.69
CA GLN A 193 13.60 7.27 -3.75
C GLN A 193 14.99 6.66 -3.60
N VAL A 194 15.81 6.82 -4.62
CA VAL A 194 17.21 6.39 -4.62
C VAL A 194 18.06 7.56 -4.14
N PRO A 195 18.66 7.50 -2.95
CA PRO A 195 19.49 8.58 -2.46
C PRO A 195 20.85 8.59 -3.19
N ARG A 196 21.49 9.74 -3.15
CA ARG A 196 22.86 9.88 -3.66
C ARG A 196 23.85 9.28 -2.69
N SER A 197 24.83 8.55 -3.20
CA SER A 197 26.01 8.12 -2.44
C SER A 197 26.82 9.33 -2.02
N ALA A 198 27.13 9.44 -0.73
CA ALA A 198 28.12 10.41 -0.26
C ALA A 198 29.51 9.79 -0.50
N PHE A 199 30.34 10.45 -1.25
CA PHE A 199 31.75 10.08 -1.42
C PHE A 199 32.55 10.58 -0.24
#